data_f1e1947a6d54ec6c1f77a6127253dab2
#
_entry.id   f1e1947a6d54ec6c1f77a6127253dab2
#
_cell.length_a   1.000
_cell.length_b   1.000
_cell.length_c   1.000
_cell.angle_alpha   90.00
_cell.angle_beta   90.00
_cell.angle_gamma   90.00
#
_symmetry.space_group_name_H-M   'P 1'
#
loop_
_entity.id
_entity.type
_entity.pdbx_description
1 polymer ?
#
loop_
_entity_poly.entity_id
_entity_poly.type
_entity_poly.pdbx_seq_one_letter_code
_entity_poly.pdbx_strand_id
1 'polypeptide(L)'
;TTLIANTSNMPVAAREASIYTGLTLAEYYRDMGYHVAIMADSTSRWAEALRELSGRLEEMPAEEGFPAYLASRLSAFYERAGMVENLNGTEGSVTIIGAVSPQGGDFSEPVTQNTKRFVRCFWGLDKNLAYSRHFPAINWLTSYSEYLPDLASWYADNVGSDFIDDRNQMVAILNQESSLMEIVKLIGSDVLPDDQKLTLEIARVIRLGFLQQN
;
A
#
# COMPACT_ATOMS: atom_id res chain seq x y z
N THR A 1 -5.99 5.31 21.60
CA THR A 1 -6.19 4.25 20.57
C THR A 1 -7.60 3.72 20.67
N THR A 2 -8.32 3.64 19.56
CA THR A 2 -9.66 3.04 19.44
C THR A 2 -9.55 1.78 18.61
N LEU A 3 -10.17 0.68 19.08
CA LEU A 3 -10.22 -0.59 18.36
C LEU A 3 -11.66 -0.85 17.93
N ILE A 4 -11.86 -1.09 16.63
CA ILE A 4 -13.15 -1.51 16.05
C ILE A 4 -12.93 -2.91 15.49
N ALA A 5 -13.52 -3.91 16.13
CA ALA A 5 -13.34 -5.30 15.77
C ALA A 5 -14.62 -5.89 15.19
N ASN A 6 -14.51 -6.49 14.00
CA ASN A 6 -15.57 -7.25 13.35
C ASN A 6 -15.03 -8.61 12.93
N THR A 7 -15.72 -9.65 13.35
CA THR A 7 -15.38 -11.03 12.98
C THR A 7 -16.30 -11.53 11.88
N SER A 8 -15.89 -12.59 11.17
CA SER A 8 -16.63 -13.15 10.03
C SER A 8 -18.03 -13.68 10.38
N ASN A 9 -18.29 -13.97 11.66
CA ASN A 9 -19.59 -14.43 12.15
C ASN A 9 -20.55 -13.29 12.51
N MET A 10 -20.11 -12.03 12.45
CA MET A 10 -20.98 -10.88 12.67
C MET A 10 -21.91 -10.64 11.47
N PRO A 11 -23.08 -10.01 11.69
CA PRO A 11 -23.99 -9.64 10.60
C PRO A 11 -23.30 -8.81 9.53
N VAL A 12 -23.63 -9.07 8.26
CA VAL A 12 -23.01 -8.39 7.12
C VAL A 12 -23.15 -6.88 7.19
N ALA A 13 -24.29 -6.36 7.64
CA ALA A 13 -24.52 -4.93 7.80
C ALA A 13 -23.59 -4.29 8.85
N ALA A 14 -23.25 -5.01 9.92
CA ALA A 14 -22.31 -4.54 10.93
C ALA A 14 -20.87 -4.50 10.37
N ARG A 15 -20.49 -5.50 9.57
CA ARG A 15 -19.19 -5.55 8.90
C ARG A 15 -19.05 -4.41 7.89
N GLU A 16 -20.09 -4.12 7.13
CA GLU A 16 -20.10 -3.01 6.17
C GLU A 16 -20.06 -1.66 6.87
N ALA A 17 -20.85 -1.46 7.93
CA ALA A 17 -20.94 -0.19 8.66
C ALA A 17 -19.68 0.15 9.46
N SER A 18 -18.84 -0.82 9.81
CA SER A 18 -17.66 -0.62 10.66
C SER A 18 -16.65 0.36 10.09
N ILE A 19 -16.50 0.37 8.78
CA ILE A 19 -15.55 1.27 8.11
C ILE A 19 -15.97 2.75 8.29
N TYR A 20 -17.25 3.04 8.19
CA TYR A 20 -17.79 4.40 8.39
C TYR A 20 -17.73 4.83 9.85
N THR A 21 -17.92 3.90 10.78
CA THR A 21 -17.74 4.15 12.22
C THR A 21 -16.30 4.58 12.50
N GLY A 22 -15.32 3.87 11.91
CA GLY A 22 -13.90 4.21 12.02
C GLY A 22 -13.58 5.59 11.46
N LEU A 23 -14.10 5.90 10.27
CA LEU A 23 -13.94 7.20 9.64
C LEU A 23 -14.54 8.33 10.48
N THR A 24 -15.76 8.15 10.98
CA THR A 24 -16.43 9.16 11.80
C THR A 24 -15.64 9.51 13.05
N LEU A 25 -15.08 8.50 13.74
CA LEU A 25 -14.23 8.72 14.90
C LEU A 25 -12.93 9.44 14.52
N ALA A 26 -12.31 9.05 13.42
CA ALA A 26 -11.07 9.66 12.97
C ALA A 26 -11.26 11.14 12.58
N GLU A 27 -12.34 11.44 11.85
CA GLU A 27 -12.67 12.82 11.47
C GLU A 27 -13.05 13.68 12.68
N TYR A 28 -13.73 13.10 13.67
CA TYR A 28 -14.02 13.79 14.92
C TYR A 28 -12.74 14.25 15.62
N TYR A 29 -11.74 13.38 15.73
CA TYR A 29 -10.45 13.76 16.31
C TYR A 29 -9.66 14.72 15.42
N ARG A 30 -9.71 14.55 14.09
CA ARG A 30 -9.10 15.49 13.14
C ARG A 30 -9.64 16.92 13.36
N ASP A 31 -10.96 17.04 13.50
CA ASP A 31 -11.64 18.34 13.67
C ASP A 31 -11.32 18.98 15.03
N MET A 32 -10.81 18.19 15.98
CA MET A 32 -10.25 18.69 17.25
C MET A 32 -8.76 19.11 17.14
N GLY A 33 -8.16 19.04 15.95
CA GLY A 33 -6.77 19.43 15.72
C GLY A 33 -5.75 18.30 15.91
N TYR A 34 -6.18 17.02 15.84
CA TYR A 34 -5.26 15.89 15.94
C TYR A 34 -4.88 15.34 14.58
N HIS A 35 -3.70 14.71 14.54
CA HIS A 35 -3.29 13.86 13.43
C HIS A 35 -3.66 12.40 13.73
N VAL A 36 -4.53 11.83 12.91
CA VAL A 36 -5.13 10.52 13.15
C VAL A 36 -4.69 9.52 12.07
N ALA A 37 -4.31 8.33 12.48
CA ALA A 37 -4.05 7.21 11.56
C ALA A 37 -5.15 6.15 11.70
N ILE A 38 -5.75 5.75 10.57
CA ILE A 38 -6.66 4.62 10.46
C ILE A 38 -5.88 3.46 9.86
N MET A 39 -5.86 2.32 10.55
CA MET A 39 -5.33 1.06 10.05
C MET A 39 -6.49 0.11 9.81
N ALA A 40 -6.86 -0.10 8.54
CA ALA A 40 -7.98 -0.96 8.14
C ALA A 40 -7.47 -2.32 7.66
N ASP A 41 -7.59 -3.34 8.49
CA ASP A 41 -7.21 -4.72 8.18
C ASP A 41 -8.47 -5.62 8.19
N SER A 42 -8.98 -6.00 7.04
CA SER A 42 -8.60 -5.56 5.70
C SER A 42 -9.80 -5.01 4.95
N THR A 43 -9.54 -4.12 3.99
CA THR A 43 -10.59 -3.59 3.10
C THR A 43 -11.17 -4.67 2.18
N SER A 44 -10.44 -5.75 1.92
CA SER A 44 -10.98 -6.94 1.22
C SER A 44 -12.16 -7.54 1.95
N ARG A 45 -12.14 -7.61 3.28
CA ARG A 45 -13.27 -8.13 4.08
C ARG A 45 -14.48 -7.20 4.05
N TRP A 46 -14.24 -5.91 3.97
CA TRP A 46 -15.30 -4.94 3.73
C TRP A 46 -15.92 -5.11 2.33
N ALA A 47 -15.10 -5.29 1.30
CA ALA A 47 -15.58 -5.55 -0.06
C ALA A 47 -16.38 -6.86 -0.15
N GLU A 48 -15.98 -7.92 0.56
CA GLU A 48 -16.76 -9.15 0.69
C GLU A 48 -18.15 -8.89 1.34
N ALA A 49 -18.21 -8.03 2.35
CA ALA A 49 -19.48 -7.65 2.96
C ALA A 49 -20.37 -6.88 1.98
N LEU A 50 -19.82 -5.98 1.18
CA LEU A 50 -20.55 -5.29 0.10
C LEU A 50 -21.07 -6.28 -0.94
N ARG A 51 -20.27 -7.27 -1.34
CA ARG A 51 -20.69 -8.31 -2.29
C ARG A 51 -21.82 -9.17 -1.73
N GLU A 52 -21.74 -9.56 -0.46
CA GLU A 52 -22.80 -10.33 0.20
C GLU A 52 -24.10 -9.52 0.31
N LEU A 53 -23.99 -8.24 0.66
CA LEU A 53 -25.16 -7.35 0.80
C LEU A 53 -25.84 -7.12 -0.55
N SER A 54 -25.09 -6.80 -1.60
CA SER A 54 -25.64 -6.61 -2.95
C SER A 54 -26.31 -7.88 -3.49
N GLY A 55 -25.73 -9.06 -3.22
CA GLY A 55 -26.35 -10.34 -3.55
C GLY A 55 -27.68 -10.59 -2.85
N ARG A 56 -27.81 -10.21 -1.57
CA ARG A 56 -29.07 -10.31 -0.82
C ARG A 56 -30.14 -9.32 -1.30
N LEU A 57 -29.71 -8.19 -1.87
CA LEU A 57 -30.58 -7.19 -2.47
C LEU A 57 -30.93 -7.49 -3.94
N GLU A 58 -30.43 -8.61 -4.47
CA GLU A 58 -30.64 -9.03 -5.86
C GLU A 58 -30.15 -7.98 -6.88
N GLU A 59 -29.12 -7.20 -6.52
CA GLU A 59 -28.50 -6.25 -7.42
C GLU A 59 -27.72 -6.98 -8.52
N MET A 60 -27.68 -6.40 -9.72
CA MET A 60 -26.91 -6.99 -10.82
C MET A 60 -25.42 -7.01 -10.47
N PRO A 61 -24.77 -8.19 -10.45
CA PRO A 61 -23.36 -8.29 -10.17
C PRO A 61 -22.50 -7.77 -11.33
N ALA A 62 -21.40 -7.11 -11.00
CA ALA A 62 -20.36 -6.75 -11.93
C ALA A 62 -19.20 -7.79 -11.89
N GLU A 63 -17.99 -7.36 -12.13
CA GLU A 63 -16.78 -8.19 -12.15
C GLU A 63 -16.62 -9.00 -10.86
N GLU A 64 -16.37 -10.29 -10.99
CA GLU A 64 -16.22 -11.27 -9.88
C GLU A 64 -17.37 -11.27 -8.84
N GLY A 65 -18.56 -10.85 -9.25
CA GLY A 65 -19.73 -10.81 -8.37
C GLY A 65 -19.76 -9.62 -7.40
N PHE A 66 -18.83 -8.68 -7.51
CA PHE A 66 -18.88 -7.43 -6.76
C PHE A 66 -19.94 -6.47 -7.30
N PRO A 67 -20.48 -5.57 -6.47
CA PRO A 67 -21.40 -4.55 -6.97
C PRO A 67 -20.68 -3.56 -7.89
N ALA A 68 -21.40 -3.02 -8.88
CA ALA A 68 -20.86 -2.03 -9.82
C ALA A 68 -20.31 -0.76 -9.15
N TYR A 69 -20.78 -0.46 -7.94
CA TYR A 69 -20.35 0.69 -7.14
C TYR A 69 -19.15 0.42 -6.22
N LEU A 70 -18.49 -0.75 -6.31
CA LEU A 70 -17.32 -1.05 -5.49
C LEU A 70 -16.24 0.03 -5.63
N ALA A 71 -15.91 0.42 -6.85
CA ALA A 71 -14.89 1.45 -7.12
C ALA A 71 -15.22 2.78 -6.44
N SER A 72 -16.46 3.25 -6.56
CA SER A 72 -16.90 4.51 -5.94
C SER A 72 -16.91 4.46 -4.41
N ARG A 73 -17.22 3.31 -3.82
CA ARG A 73 -17.16 3.12 -2.36
C ARG A 73 -15.72 3.14 -1.85
N LEU A 74 -14.80 2.46 -2.53
CA LEU A 74 -13.37 2.50 -2.22
C LEU A 74 -12.80 3.92 -2.37
N SER A 75 -13.11 4.61 -3.46
CA SER A 75 -12.70 5.99 -3.68
C SER A 75 -13.18 6.91 -2.56
N ALA A 76 -14.47 6.85 -2.23
CA ALA A 76 -15.06 7.67 -1.18
C ALA A 76 -14.42 7.42 0.20
N PHE A 77 -13.98 6.19 0.48
CA PHE A 77 -13.26 5.87 1.71
C PHE A 77 -11.86 6.50 1.73
N TYR A 78 -11.05 6.27 0.69
CA TYR A 78 -9.68 6.78 0.65
C TYR A 78 -9.60 8.31 0.46
N GLU A 79 -10.59 8.91 -0.19
CA GLU A 79 -10.69 10.37 -0.36
C GLU A 79 -10.82 11.13 0.97
N ARG A 80 -11.24 10.46 2.04
CA ARG A 80 -11.32 11.06 3.39
C ARG A 80 -9.95 11.29 4.04
N ALA A 81 -8.88 10.69 3.51
CA ALA A 81 -7.52 10.97 3.97
C ALA A 81 -7.04 12.33 3.47
N GLY A 82 -6.41 13.08 4.34
CA GLY A 82 -5.83 14.37 3.99
C GLY A 82 -5.60 15.25 5.20
N MET A 83 -4.93 16.37 4.96
CA MET A 83 -4.71 17.43 5.94
C MET A 83 -5.72 18.53 5.71
N VAL A 84 -6.29 19.07 6.77
CA VAL A 84 -7.32 20.11 6.72
C VAL A 84 -7.01 21.22 7.71
N GLU A 85 -7.45 22.43 7.38
CA GLU A 85 -7.59 23.51 8.33
C GLU A 85 -9.01 23.48 8.90
N ASN A 86 -9.10 23.35 10.22
CA ASN A 86 -10.36 23.25 10.93
C ASN A 86 -11.03 24.62 11.09
N LEU A 87 -12.34 24.62 11.31
CA LEU A 87 -13.12 25.87 11.51
C LEU A 87 -12.64 26.71 12.68
N ASN A 88 -11.95 26.11 13.65
CA ASN A 88 -11.35 26.80 14.80
C ASN A 88 -9.92 27.30 14.54
N GLY A 89 -9.41 27.21 13.30
CA GLY A 89 -8.08 27.62 12.92
C GLY A 89 -6.95 26.66 13.31
N THR A 90 -7.28 25.46 13.80
CA THR A 90 -6.27 24.42 14.05
C THR A 90 -6.10 23.53 12.80
N GLU A 91 -4.95 22.90 12.66
CA GLU A 91 -4.70 21.90 11.63
C GLU A 91 -4.95 20.49 12.19
N GLY A 92 -5.46 19.61 11.33
CA GLY A 92 -5.65 18.22 11.65
C GLY A 92 -5.52 17.35 10.40
N SER A 93 -5.24 16.05 10.57
CA SER A 93 -5.13 15.15 9.42
C SER A 93 -5.69 13.77 9.70
N VAL A 94 -6.11 13.10 8.63
CA VAL A 94 -6.41 11.66 8.63
C VAL A 94 -5.48 10.98 7.63
N THR A 95 -4.75 9.98 8.10
CA THR A 95 -3.96 9.08 7.27
C THR A 95 -4.63 7.71 7.26
N ILE A 96 -4.87 7.15 6.09
CA ILE A 96 -5.51 5.83 5.94
C ILE A 96 -4.47 4.84 5.42
N ILE A 97 -4.28 3.76 6.16
CA ILE A 97 -3.48 2.60 5.79
C ILE A 97 -4.43 1.42 5.63
N GLY A 98 -4.79 1.10 4.40
CA GLY A 98 -5.69 0.01 4.08
C GLY A 98 -4.92 -1.25 3.67
N ALA A 99 -5.07 -2.32 4.42
CA ALA A 99 -4.58 -3.63 4.01
C ALA A 99 -5.54 -4.25 2.99
N VAL A 100 -4.98 -4.82 1.93
CA VAL A 100 -5.70 -5.60 0.93
C VAL A 100 -5.14 -7.02 0.95
N SER A 101 -6.01 -8.02 0.96
CA SER A 101 -5.64 -9.44 1.03
C SER A 101 -6.17 -10.17 -0.19
N PRO A 102 -5.52 -10.03 -1.36
CA PRO A 102 -5.96 -10.69 -2.58
C PRO A 102 -5.79 -12.21 -2.46
N GLN A 103 -6.77 -12.97 -2.93
CA GLN A 103 -6.71 -14.43 -2.92
C GLN A 103 -5.53 -14.92 -3.76
N GLY A 104 -4.75 -15.84 -3.21
CA GLY A 104 -3.57 -16.38 -3.90
C GLY A 104 -2.42 -15.38 -4.12
N GLY A 105 -2.57 -14.12 -3.70
CA GLY A 105 -1.62 -13.04 -4.00
C GLY A 105 -1.81 -12.46 -5.41
N ASP A 106 -2.97 -12.66 -6.02
CA ASP A 106 -3.30 -12.13 -7.33
C ASP A 106 -3.72 -10.66 -7.24
N PHE A 107 -2.83 -9.77 -7.63
CA PHE A 107 -3.10 -8.33 -7.66
C PHE A 107 -4.01 -7.87 -8.80
N SER A 108 -4.47 -8.78 -9.67
CA SER A 108 -5.42 -8.45 -10.76
C SER A 108 -6.88 -8.43 -10.28
N GLU A 109 -7.16 -8.90 -9.07
CA GLU A 109 -8.51 -8.92 -8.51
C GLU A 109 -9.12 -7.51 -8.37
N PRO A 110 -10.45 -7.34 -8.47
CA PRO A 110 -11.09 -6.02 -8.56
C PRO A 110 -10.82 -5.10 -7.38
N VAL A 111 -10.75 -5.62 -6.15
CA VAL A 111 -10.52 -4.79 -4.95
C VAL A 111 -9.12 -4.18 -4.98
N THR A 112 -8.11 -4.99 -5.28
CA THR A 112 -6.70 -4.54 -5.39
C THR A 112 -6.54 -3.55 -6.53
N GLN A 113 -7.09 -3.86 -7.71
CA GLN A 113 -6.97 -2.98 -8.88
C GLN A 113 -7.64 -1.64 -8.65
N ASN A 114 -8.85 -1.61 -8.08
CA ASN A 114 -9.52 -0.35 -7.78
C ASN A 114 -8.78 0.41 -6.67
N THR A 115 -8.30 -0.26 -5.63
CA THR A 115 -7.52 0.39 -4.56
C THR A 115 -6.29 1.08 -5.14
N LYS A 116 -5.50 0.39 -5.97
CA LYS A 116 -4.31 0.97 -6.63
C LYS A 116 -4.60 2.20 -7.49
N ARG A 117 -5.82 2.34 -8.00
CA ARG A 117 -6.22 3.53 -8.79
C ARG A 117 -6.43 4.77 -7.94
N PHE A 118 -6.76 4.62 -6.67
CA PHE A 118 -7.11 5.73 -5.78
C PHE A 118 -6.02 6.09 -4.78
N VAL A 119 -5.11 5.15 -4.46
CA VAL A 119 -4.03 5.40 -3.52
C VAL A 119 -2.77 5.86 -4.24
N ARG A 120 -2.10 6.86 -3.68
CA ARG A 120 -0.83 7.39 -4.20
C ARG A 120 0.40 6.67 -3.65
N CYS A 121 0.23 5.80 -2.67
CA CYS A 121 1.30 4.98 -2.10
C CYS A 121 0.83 3.54 -1.99
N PHE A 122 1.65 2.60 -2.46
CA PHE A 122 1.35 1.18 -2.42
C PHE A 122 2.58 0.39 -1.95
N TRP A 123 2.38 -0.47 -0.96
CA TRP A 123 3.39 -1.40 -0.44
C TRP A 123 3.02 -2.82 -0.86
N GLY A 124 3.72 -3.33 -1.84
CA GLY A 124 3.54 -4.71 -2.34
C GLY A 124 4.23 -5.71 -1.41
N LEU A 125 3.46 -6.46 -0.63
CA LEU A 125 4.00 -7.54 0.21
C LEU A 125 4.38 -8.75 -0.66
N ASP A 126 5.55 -9.32 -0.41
CA ASP A 126 6.10 -10.44 -1.18
C ASP A 126 6.32 -11.67 -0.31
N LYS A 127 5.69 -12.78 -0.71
CA LYS A 127 5.81 -14.06 0.00
C LYS A 127 7.24 -14.62 -0.04
N ASN A 128 7.97 -14.44 -1.14
CA ASN A 128 9.32 -14.97 -1.29
C ASN A 128 10.29 -14.23 -0.35
N LEU A 129 10.13 -12.91 -0.20
CA LEU A 129 10.88 -12.14 0.78
C LEU A 129 10.58 -12.61 2.20
N ALA A 130 9.31 -12.84 2.54
CA ALA A 130 8.92 -13.35 3.85
C ALA A 130 9.50 -14.75 4.14
N TYR A 131 9.44 -15.66 3.17
CA TYR A 131 10.00 -17.02 3.29
C TYR A 131 11.52 -17.03 3.41
N SER A 132 12.20 -16.10 2.73
CA SER A 132 13.65 -15.90 2.89
C SER A 132 14.05 -15.15 4.16
N ARG A 133 13.07 -14.80 5.01
CA ARG A 133 13.25 -14.00 6.24
C ARG A 133 13.85 -12.62 5.97
N HIS A 134 13.55 -12.05 4.82
CA HIS A 134 13.86 -10.65 4.51
C HIS A 134 12.72 -9.77 5.01
N PHE A 135 12.94 -9.00 6.06
CA PHE A 135 11.92 -8.13 6.65
C PHE A 135 12.41 -6.67 6.65
N PRO A 136 11.48 -5.71 6.41
CA PRO A 136 10.10 -5.90 5.99
C PRO A 136 9.99 -6.58 4.62
N ALA A 137 9.00 -7.47 4.46
CA ALA A 137 8.80 -8.24 3.25
C ALA A 137 8.06 -7.41 2.16
N ILE A 138 8.54 -6.20 1.93
CA ILE A 138 7.99 -5.23 0.98
C ILE A 138 8.84 -5.28 -0.29
N ASN A 139 8.21 -5.59 -1.41
CA ASN A 139 8.88 -5.68 -2.70
C ASN A 139 9.14 -4.27 -3.24
N TRP A 140 10.41 -3.93 -3.41
CA TRP A 140 10.87 -2.61 -3.87
C TRP A 140 10.62 -2.33 -5.35
N LEU A 141 10.37 -3.37 -6.18
CA LEU A 141 10.07 -3.23 -7.61
C LEU A 141 8.60 -2.96 -7.88
N THR A 142 7.70 -3.51 -7.04
CA THR A 142 6.25 -3.38 -7.21
C THR A 142 5.63 -2.29 -6.35
N SER A 143 6.35 -1.84 -5.32
CA SER A 143 5.93 -0.76 -4.44
C SER A 143 6.23 0.61 -5.04
N TYR A 144 5.37 1.57 -4.77
CA TYR A 144 5.55 2.95 -5.27
C TYR A 144 4.99 3.99 -4.31
N SER A 145 5.46 5.22 -4.48
CA SER A 145 4.89 6.42 -3.86
C SER A 145 4.89 7.55 -4.88
N GLU A 146 3.74 8.15 -5.09
CA GLU A 146 3.56 9.32 -5.96
C GLU A 146 3.70 10.65 -5.21
N TYR A 147 3.98 10.59 -3.89
CA TYR A 147 4.16 11.79 -3.07
C TYR A 147 5.54 12.45 -3.22
N LEU A 148 6.53 11.75 -3.79
CA LEU A 148 7.91 12.25 -3.85
C LEU A 148 8.07 13.61 -4.52
N PRO A 149 7.43 13.89 -5.67
CA PRO A 149 7.54 15.21 -6.29
C PRO A 149 6.97 16.34 -5.43
N ASP A 150 5.84 16.07 -4.76
CA ASP A 150 5.16 17.05 -3.91
C ASP A 150 5.94 17.34 -2.62
N LEU A 151 6.72 16.36 -2.14
CA LEU A 151 7.50 16.44 -0.91
C LEU A 151 8.99 16.74 -1.16
N ALA A 152 9.39 17.01 -2.39
CA ALA A 152 10.82 17.17 -2.76
C ALA A 152 11.50 18.28 -1.95
N SER A 153 10.86 19.43 -1.79
CA SER A 153 11.39 20.54 -0.99
C SER A 153 11.51 20.16 0.48
N TRP A 154 10.50 19.49 1.02
CA TRP A 154 10.54 19.04 2.41
C TRP A 154 11.69 18.06 2.67
N TYR A 155 11.93 17.11 1.76
CA TYR A 155 13.06 16.19 1.87
C TYR A 155 14.41 16.90 1.78
N ALA A 156 14.56 17.87 0.88
CA ALA A 156 15.77 18.65 0.76
C ALA A 156 16.09 19.45 2.03
N ASP A 157 15.06 20.03 2.67
CA ASP A 157 15.22 20.87 3.86
C ASP A 157 15.41 20.05 5.16
N ASN A 158 14.81 18.86 5.27
CA ASN A 158 14.74 18.11 6.53
C ASN A 158 15.57 16.81 6.54
N VAL A 159 15.94 16.27 5.39
CA VAL A 159 16.69 15.00 5.28
C VAL A 159 18.03 15.23 4.59
N GLY A 160 18.02 15.80 3.39
CA GLY A 160 19.21 16.10 2.61
C GLY A 160 18.86 16.40 1.17
N SER A 161 19.64 17.29 0.55
CA SER A 161 19.44 17.72 -0.85
C SER A 161 19.50 16.54 -1.84
N ASP A 162 20.30 15.52 -1.51
CA ASP A 162 20.62 14.41 -2.41
C ASP A 162 19.69 13.21 -2.21
N PHE A 163 18.78 13.28 -1.22
CA PHE A 163 17.92 12.15 -0.83
C PHE A 163 17.15 11.53 -2.00
N ILE A 164 16.53 12.36 -2.85
CA ILE A 164 15.73 11.88 -3.97
C ILE A 164 16.61 11.26 -5.05
N ASP A 165 17.77 11.85 -5.33
CA ASP A 165 18.70 11.35 -6.31
C ASP A 165 19.32 10.02 -5.87
N ASP A 166 19.73 9.90 -4.61
CA ASP A 166 20.24 8.65 -4.02
C ASP A 166 19.20 7.54 -4.08
N ARG A 167 17.95 7.86 -3.69
CA ARG A 167 16.84 6.91 -3.79
C ARG A 167 16.63 6.44 -5.24
N ASN A 168 16.66 7.34 -6.21
CA ASN A 168 16.45 7.01 -7.61
C ASN A 168 17.60 6.15 -8.16
N GLN A 169 18.85 6.41 -7.76
CA GLN A 169 19.99 5.57 -8.10
C GLN A 169 19.85 4.15 -7.51
N MET A 170 19.45 4.03 -6.23
CA MET A 170 19.21 2.73 -5.61
C MET A 170 18.12 1.93 -6.36
N VAL A 171 17.02 2.57 -6.71
CA VAL A 171 15.93 1.92 -7.47
C VAL A 171 16.42 1.48 -8.86
N ALA A 172 17.24 2.30 -9.54
CA ALA A 172 17.81 1.95 -10.83
C ALA A 172 18.71 0.71 -10.73
N ILE A 173 19.58 0.62 -9.70
CA ILE A 173 20.45 -0.53 -9.47
C ILE A 173 19.63 -1.79 -9.19
N LEU A 174 18.59 -1.72 -8.36
CA LEU A 174 17.73 -2.85 -8.05
C LEU A 174 16.92 -3.34 -9.26
N ASN A 175 16.48 -2.43 -10.14
CA ASN A 175 15.86 -2.80 -11.41
C ASN A 175 16.85 -3.49 -12.36
N GLN A 176 18.09 -2.98 -12.45
CA GLN A 176 19.15 -3.64 -13.23
C GLN A 176 19.46 -5.04 -12.68
N GLU A 177 19.59 -5.18 -11.36
CA GLU A 177 19.76 -6.49 -10.73
C GLU A 177 18.67 -7.48 -11.14
N SER A 178 17.40 -7.07 -11.11
CA SER A 178 16.29 -7.94 -11.49
C SER A 178 16.45 -8.48 -12.91
N SER A 179 16.79 -7.60 -13.86
CA SER A 179 17.02 -8.00 -15.26
C SER A 179 18.25 -8.91 -15.42
N LEU A 180 19.35 -8.60 -14.71
CA LEU A 180 20.56 -9.43 -14.72
C LEU A 180 20.33 -10.80 -14.09
N MET A 181 19.52 -10.90 -13.04
CA MET A 181 19.20 -12.17 -12.39
C MET A 181 18.41 -13.13 -13.31
N GLU A 182 17.64 -12.62 -14.26
CA GLU A 182 17.00 -13.45 -15.28
C GLU A 182 18.05 -14.08 -16.21
N ILE A 183 19.07 -13.31 -16.59
CA ILE A 183 20.20 -13.79 -17.39
C ILE A 183 21.02 -14.81 -16.59
N VAL A 184 21.34 -14.50 -15.35
CA VAL A 184 22.11 -15.40 -14.44
C VAL A 184 21.44 -16.76 -14.27
N LYS A 185 20.11 -16.80 -14.17
CA LYS A 185 19.35 -18.06 -14.09
C LYS A 185 19.52 -18.95 -15.32
N LEU A 186 19.78 -18.36 -16.50
CA LEU A 186 19.90 -19.09 -17.78
C LEU A 186 21.33 -19.53 -18.06
N ILE A 187 22.33 -18.68 -17.81
CA ILE A 187 23.72 -18.91 -18.26
C ILE A 187 24.76 -18.92 -17.13
N GLY A 188 24.35 -18.62 -15.90
CA GLY A 188 25.25 -18.50 -14.74
C GLY A 188 25.87 -17.12 -14.59
N SER A 189 26.38 -16.82 -13.41
CA SER A 189 27.00 -15.52 -13.06
C SER A 189 28.40 -15.36 -13.64
N ASP A 190 29.11 -16.45 -13.93
CA ASP A 190 30.52 -16.41 -14.31
C ASP A 190 30.75 -15.79 -15.69
N VAL A 191 29.72 -15.86 -16.54
CA VAL A 191 29.77 -15.35 -17.93
C VAL A 191 29.51 -13.83 -18.00
N LEU A 192 29.03 -13.23 -16.92
CA LEU A 192 28.74 -11.79 -16.91
C LEU A 192 30.02 -10.95 -16.98
N PRO A 193 30.00 -9.81 -17.68
CA PRO A 193 31.04 -8.78 -17.60
C PRO A 193 31.24 -8.25 -16.18
N ASP A 194 32.43 -7.73 -15.87
CA ASP A 194 32.77 -7.31 -14.50
C ASP A 194 31.92 -6.14 -13.99
N ASP A 195 31.49 -5.23 -14.85
CA ASP A 195 30.57 -4.14 -14.52
C ASP A 195 29.19 -4.65 -14.08
N GLN A 196 28.69 -5.70 -14.72
CA GLN A 196 27.43 -6.33 -14.35
C GLN A 196 27.55 -7.14 -13.04
N LYS A 197 28.70 -7.80 -12.83
CA LYS A 197 29.00 -8.45 -11.55
C LYS A 197 29.05 -7.44 -10.41
N LEU A 198 29.66 -6.29 -10.64
CA LEU A 198 29.69 -5.18 -9.68
C LEU A 198 28.28 -4.70 -9.33
N THR A 199 27.42 -4.52 -10.34
CA THR A 199 26.02 -4.14 -10.13
C THR A 199 25.29 -5.13 -9.24
N LEU A 200 25.46 -6.45 -9.45
CA LEU A 200 24.87 -7.49 -8.60
C LEU A 200 25.38 -7.43 -7.15
N GLU A 201 26.67 -7.17 -6.92
CA GLU A 201 27.22 -7.03 -5.58
C GLU A 201 26.72 -5.77 -4.87
N ILE A 202 26.64 -4.65 -5.56
CA ILE A 202 26.08 -3.41 -4.99
C ILE A 202 24.61 -3.63 -4.62
N ALA A 203 23.81 -4.24 -5.50
CA ALA A 203 22.42 -4.55 -5.21
C ALA A 203 22.27 -5.50 -4.02
N ARG A 204 23.16 -6.49 -3.89
CA ARG A 204 23.21 -7.37 -2.72
C ARG A 204 23.46 -6.60 -1.42
N VAL A 205 24.41 -5.67 -1.43
CA VAL A 205 24.70 -4.82 -0.26
C VAL A 205 23.49 -3.97 0.11
N ILE A 206 22.83 -3.35 -0.89
CA ILE A 206 21.59 -2.56 -0.66
C ILE A 206 20.51 -3.43 -0.03
N ARG A 207 20.26 -4.62 -0.56
CA ARG A 207 19.20 -5.51 -0.04
C ARG A 207 19.47 -5.99 1.38
N LEU A 208 20.68 -6.44 1.67
CA LEU A 208 21.01 -7.07 2.94
C LEU A 208 21.48 -6.07 4.01
N GLY A 209 22.11 -4.99 3.59
CA GLY A 209 22.67 -4.00 4.51
C GLY A 209 21.78 -2.79 4.79
N PHE A 210 20.81 -2.52 3.90
CA PHE A 210 19.92 -1.37 4.02
C PHE A 210 18.44 -1.73 4.05
N LEU A 211 17.96 -2.50 3.06
CA LEU A 211 16.52 -2.81 2.97
C LEU A 211 16.08 -3.85 4.01
N GLN A 212 16.94 -4.80 4.34
CA GLN A 212 16.66 -5.75 5.41
C GLN A 212 16.86 -5.10 6.76
N GLN A 213 15.78 -5.07 7.53
CA GLN A 213 15.76 -4.50 8.88
C GLN A 213 15.19 -5.56 9.84
N ASN A 214 15.94 -5.92 10.88
CA ASN A 214 15.54 -6.88 11.92
C ASN A 214 15.28 -6.15 13.25
#